data_6a98a15c0546be20689a85ed07ef301b
#
_entry.id   6a98a15c0546be20689a85ed07ef301b
#
_cell.length_a   1.000
_cell.length_b   1.000
_cell.length_c   1.000
_cell.angle_alpha   90.00
_cell.angle_beta   90.00
_cell.angle_gamma   90.00
#
_symmetry.space_group_name_H-M   'P 1'
#
loop_
_entity.id
_entity.type
_entity.pdbx_description
1 polymer ?
#
loop_
_entity_poly.entity_id
_entity_poly.type
_entity_poly.pdbx_seq_one_letter_code
_entity_poly.pdbx_strand_id
1 'polypeptide(L)'
;MAGAGSPDQINGEVVSSSPVSLGKASTPTPNGTYYIGDRYESLIMDSSTFGVPVDSADGYRLSVNWATQMSYSGIYVHAAPWSVEQQGFTNVSNGCINVTDAYAKSFQNNSNRGDVVEVINTVGPTLPGTDGLGDWNIPWETWRAGNADQA
;
A
#
# COMPACT_ATOMS: atom_id res chain seq x y z
N MET A 1 -6.90 -13.42 8.47
CA MET A 1 -7.33 -12.55 9.58
C MET A 1 -7.30 -11.12 9.06
N ALA A 2 -8.44 -10.45 9.12
CA ALA A 2 -8.53 -9.05 8.74
C ALA A 2 -7.86 -8.21 9.81
N GLY A 3 -7.04 -7.24 9.40
CA GLY A 3 -6.76 -6.08 10.20
C GLY A 3 -5.87 -6.23 11.41
N ALA A 4 -4.72 -6.86 11.28
CA ALA A 4 -3.63 -6.54 12.19
C ALA A 4 -3.28 -5.06 12.05
N GLY A 5 -2.99 -4.36 13.13
CA GLY A 5 -2.59 -2.96 13.06
C GLY A 5 -1.28 -2.80 12.29
N SER A 6 -1.08 -1.65 11.69
CA SER A 6 0.20 -1.26 11.11
C SER A 6 1.03 -0.58 12.19
N PRO A 7 2.12 -1.17 12.69
CA PRO A 7 3.03 -0.49 13.59
C PRO A 7 4.03 0.36 12.80
N ASP A 8 4.15 1.62 13.16
CA ASP A 8 5.26 2.46 12.71
C ASP A 8 6.46 2.21 13.61
N GLN A 9 7.63 2.01 13.02
CA GLN A 9 8.86 1.74 13.76
C GLN A 9 9.94 2.76 13.40
N ILE A 10 10.64 3.24 14.41
CA ILE A 10 11.85 4.05 14.25
C ILE A 10 12.97 3.33 14.98
N ASN A 11 14.06 3.02 14.27
CA ASN A 11 15.19 2.27 14.82
C ASN A 11 14.80 0.93 15.48
N GLY A 12 13.77 0.27 14.96
CA GLY A 12 13.26 -0.99 15.48
C GLY A 12 12.30 -0.87 16.67
N GLU A 13 11.99 0.34 17.13
CA GLU A 13 11.02 0.57 18.20
C GLU A 13 9.66 0.98 17.62
N VAL A 14 8.59 0.36 18.09
CA VAL A 14 7.22 0.72 17.69
C VAL A 14 6.86 2.07 18.31
N VAL A 15 6.64 3.08 17.48
CA VAL A 15 6.29 4.44 17.90
C VAL A 15 4.80 4.74 17.81
N SER A 16 4.11 4.10 16.89
CA SER A 16 2.66 4.18 16.77
C SER A 16 2.07 2.92 16.12
N SER A 17 0.78 2.73 16.23
CA SER A 17 0.06 1.69 15.51
C SER A 17 -1.39 2.12 15.27
N SER A 18 -2.00 1.62 14.21
CA SER A 18 -3.40 1.89 13.88
C SER A 18 -4.07 0.66 13.29
N PRO A 19 -5.36 0.42 13.55
CA PRO A 19 -6.14 -0.51 12.76
C PRO A 19 -6.16 -0.09 11.29
N VAL A 20 -6.11 -1.07 10.39
CA VAL A 20 -6.15 -0.83 8.93
C VAL A 20 -7.20 -1.73 8.27
N SER A 21 -7.66 -1.33 7.08
CA SER A 21 -8.42 -2.19 6.18
C SER A 21 -7.68 -2.24 4.84
N LEU A 22 -7.32 -3.44 4.42
CA LEU A 22 -6.54 -3.72 3.22
C LEU A 22 -7.47 -4.09 2.05
N GLY A 23 -6.88 -4.55 0.94
CA GLY A 23 -7.60 -5.05 -0.21
C GLY A 23 -8.51 -6.23 0.11
N LYS A 24 -9.77 -6.17 -0.37
CA LYS A 24 -10.76 -7.26 -0.29
C LYS A 24 -10.25 -8.51 -1.03
N ALA A 25 -10.89 -9.67 -0.81
CA ALA A 25 -10.44 -10.94 -1.37
C ALA A 25 -10.32 -10.97 -2.90
N SER A 26 -11.15 -10.19 -3.62
CA SER A 26 -11.07 -10.08 -5.10
C SER A 26 -9.95 -9.17 -5.60
N THR A 27 -9.47 -8.25 -4.76
CA THR A 27 -8.40 -7.29 -5.07
C THR A 27 -7.46 -7.13 -3.87
N PRO A 28 -6.81 -8.23 -3.43
CA PRO A 28 -6.04 -8.22 -2.19
C PRO A 28 -4.78 -7.37 -2.33
N THR A 29 -4.37 -6.74 -1.24
CA THR A 29 -3.06 -6.10 -1.16
C THR A 29 -1.97 -7.16 -1.25
N PRO A 30 -1.04 -7.12 -2.21
CA PRO A 30 0.06 -8.09 -2.31
C PRO A 30 0.98 -8.06 -1.09
N ASN A 31 1.47 -9.25 -0.70
CA ASN A 31 2.49 -9.36 0.34
C ASN A 31 3.86 -8.97 -0.22
N GLY A 32 4.66 -8.28 0.55
CA GLY A 32 6.04 -7.95 0.14
C GLY A 32 6.56 -6.66 0.74
N THR A 33 7.72 -6.27 0.27
CA THR A 33 8.42 -5.06 0.68
C THR A 33 8.15 -3.95 -0.31
N TYR A 34 7.57 -2.87 0.18
CA TYR A 34 7.27 -1.64 -0.56
C TYR A 34 8.17 -0.52 -0.08
N TYR A 35 8.29 0.51 -0.91
CA TYR A 35 8.92 1.78 -0.53
C TYR A 35 7.92 2.91 -0.63
N ILE A 36 8.05 3.89 0.25
CA ILE A 36 7.30 5.14 0.16
C ILE A 36 7.82 5.96 -1.01
N GLY A 37 6.91 6.33 -1.90
CA GLY A 37 7.13 7.19 -3.06
C GLY A 37 6.61 8.61 -2.83
N ASP A 38 5.77 9.06 -3.77
CA ASP A 38 5.18 10.40 -3.73
C ASP A 38 4.09 10.53 -2.67
N ARG A 39 3.92 11.75 -2.16
CA ARG A 39 2.98 12.08 -1.10
C ARG A 39 2.08 13.20 -1.55
N TYR A 40 0.78 13.04 -1.36
CA TYR A 40 -0.25 13.99 -1.78
C TYR A 40 -1.15 14.32 -0.61
N GLU A 41 -1.36 15.60 -0.32
CA GLU A 41 -2.34 16.03 0.68
C GLU A 41 -3.77 15.68 0.23
N SER A 42 -4.02 15.76 -1.07
CA SER A 42 -5.26 15.31 -1.71
C SER A 42 -4.95 14.70 -3.07
N LEU A 43 -5.60 13.57 -3.37
CA LEU A 43 -5.42 12.84 -4.63
C LEU A 43 -6.78 12.36 -5.14
N ILE A 44 -7.05 12.53 -6.44
CA ILE A 44 -8.16 11.84 -7.09
C ILE A 44 -7.67 10.48 -7.53
N MET A 45 -8.20 9.44 -6.92
CA MET A 45 -7.97 8.06 -7.31
C MET A 45 -9.02 7.68 -8.35
N ASP A 46 -8.56 7.26 -9.53
CA ASP A 46 -9.39 6.93 -10.68
C ASP A 46 -8.96 5.58 -11.23
N SER A 47 -9.86 4.60 -11.16
CA SER A 47 -9.57 3.22 -11.58
C SER A 47 -9.24 3.10 -13.07
N SER A 48 -9.66 4.05 -13.89
CA SER A 48 -9.34 4.03 -15.33
C SER A 48 -7.83 4.19 -15.60
N THR A 49 -7.10 4.80 -14.69
CA THR A 49 -5.63 4.91 -14.78
C THR A 49 -4.92 3.55 -14.69
N PHE A 50 -5.61 2.54 -14.17
CA PHE A 50 -5.13 1.15 -14.04
C PHE A 50 -5.90 0.18 -14.96
N GLY A 51 -6.63 0.72 -15.96
CA GLY A 51 -7.34 -0.09 -16.94
C GLY A 51 -8.71 -0.62 -16.52
N VAL A 52 -9.24 -0.20 -15.35
CA VAL A 52 -10.59 -0.55 -14.86
C VAL A 52 -11.53 0.62 -15.14
N PRO A 53 -12.50 0.51 -16.07
CA PRO A 53 -13.44 1.59 -16.37
C PRO A 53 -14.20 2.04 -15.11
N VAL A 54 -14.33 3.36 -14.92
CA VAL A 54 -14.95 3.94 -13.71
C VAL A 54 -16.41 3.48 -13.52
N ASP A 55 -17.12 3.24 -14.61
CA ASP A 55 -18.51 2.78 -14.66
C ASP A 55 -18.67 1.25 -14.56
N SER A 56 -17.58 0.50 -14.42
CA SER A 56 -17.60 -0.94 -14.19
C SER A 56 -17.90 -1.28 -12.73
N ALA A 57 -18.23 -2.55 -12.46
CA ALA A 57 -18.55 -3.04 -11.11
C ALA A 57 -17.42 -2.82 -10.08
N ASP A 58 -16.18 -2.83 -10.52
CA ASP A 58 -15.00 -2.57 -9.69
C ASP A 58 -14.39 -1.17 -9.97
N GLY A 59 -15.08 -0.36 -10.78
CA GLY A 59 -14.66 1.00 -11.09
C GLY A 59 -14.89 1.96 -9.94
N TYR A 60 -14.03 2.97 -9.84
CA TYR A 60 -14.18 4.02 -8.86
C TYR A 60 -13.50 5.31 -9.32
N ARG A 61 -14.02 6.43 -8.84
CA ARG A 61 -13.35 7.74 -8.88
C ARG A 61 -13.68 8.46 -7.59
N LEU A 62 -12.70 8.66 -6.74
CA LEU A 62 -12.90 9.27 -5.44
C LEU A 62 -11.70 10.14 -5.04
N SER A 63 -11.99 11.21 -4.29
CA SER A 63 -10.94 12.02 -3.69
C SER A 63 -10.56 11.44 -2.33
N VAL A 64 -9.27 11.26 -2.12
CA VAL A 64 -8.68 10.81 -0.85
C VAL A 64 -7.71 11.86 -0.32
N ASN A 65 -7.58 11.94 1.01
CA ASN A 65 -6.61 12.80 1.64
C ASN A 65 -5.40 11.98 2.13
N TRP A 66 -4.27 12.64 2.25
CA TRP A 66 -3.03 12.10 2.81
C TRP A 66 -2.58 10.82 2.12
N ALA A 67 -2.62 10.81 0.79
CA ALA A 67 -2.24 9.66 0.00
C ALA A 67 -0.71 9.55 -0.08
N THR A 68 -0.16 8.44 0.40
CA THR A 68 1.26 8.10 0.35
C THR A 68 1.45 6.90 -0.55
N GLN A 69 2.14 7.08 -1.67
CA GLN A 69 2.34 6.05 -2.68
C GLN A 69 3.29 4.95 -2.19
N MET A 70 2.95 3.70 -2.52
CA MET A 70 3.77 2.53 -2.20
C MET A 70 4.11 1.67 -3.42
N SER A 71 3.37 1.80 -4.52
CA SER A 71 3.63 0.99 -5.73
C SER A 71 3.30 1.75 -7.00
N TYR A 72 3.85 1.28 -8.13
CA TYR A 72 3.51 1.79 -9.46
C TYR A 72 2.10 1.40 -9.89
N SER A 73 1.59 0.25 -9.42
CA SER A 73 0.22 -0.20 -9.67
C SER A 73 -0.86 0.57 -8.90
N GLY A 74 -0.47 1.57 -8.09
CA GLY A 74 -1.42 2.46 -7.44
C GLY A 74 -1.87 2.03 -6.05
N ILE A 75 -1.03 1.33 -5.30
CA ILE A 75 -1.26 1.05 -3.88
C ILE A 75 -0.76 2.23 -3.05
N TYR A 76 -1.66 2.75 -2.21
CA TYR A 76 -1.40 3.88 -1.32
C TYR A 76 -1.82 3.56 0.12
N VAL A 77 -1.15 4.19 1.08
CA VAL A 77 -1.74 4.45 2.40
C VAL A 77 -2.51 5.76 2.31
N HIS A 78 -3.78 5.78 2.68
CA HIS A 78 -4.59 7.02 2.59
C HIS A 78 -5.72 7.07 3.62
N ALA A 79 -6.21 8.26 3.88
CA ALA A 79 -7.41 8.45 4.69
C ALA A 79 -8.64 7.82 4.01
N ALA A 80 -9.40 7.04 4.77
CA ALA A 80 -10.61 6.38 4.31
C ALA A 80 -11.71 6.48 5.37
N PRO A 81 -12.29 7.68 5.58
CA PRO A 81 -13.31 7.90 6.61
C PRO A 81 -14.58 7.07 6.41
N TRP A 82 -14.84 6.62 5.18
CA TRP A 82 -15.99 5.75 4.86
C TRP A 82 -15.84 4.30 5.32
N SER A 83 -14.65 3.88 5.74
CA SER A 83 -14.36 2.49 6.14
C SER A 83 -13.77 2.36 7.55
N VAL A 84 -13.95 3.36 8.41
CA VAL A 84 -13.37 3.35 9.77
C VAL A 84 -13.87 2.17 10.60
N GLU A 85 -15.14 1.78 10.47
CA GLU A 85 -15.70 0.63 11.18
C GLU A 85 -15.15 -0.73 10.69
N GLN A 86 -14.59 -0.77 9.46
CA GLN A 86 -13.98 -1.98 8.91
C GLN A 86 -12.50 -2.09 9.27
N GLN A 87 -11.84 -0.98 9.58
CA GLN A 87 -10.41 -0.97 9.94
C GLN A 87 -10.16 -1.83 11.18
N GLY A 88 -9.24 -2.77 11.06
CA GLY A 88 -8.96 -3.78 12.09
C GLY A 88 -9.82 -5.04 12.02
N PHE A 89 -10.91 -5.05 11.25
CA PHE A 89 -11.89 -6.15 11.22
C PHE A 89 -12.10 -6.76 9.84
N THR A 90 -12.23 -5.95 8.79
CA THR A 90 -12.58 -6.43 7.45
C THR A 90 -11.81 -5.66 6.39
N ASN A 91 -11.28 -6.38 5.39
CA ASN A 91 -10.61 -5.81 4.23
C ASN A 91 -11.65 -5.45 3.16
N VAL A 92 -11.73 -4.16 2.78
CA VAL A 92 -12.78 -3.66 1.86
C VAL A 92 -12.24 -2.82 0.71
N SER A 93 -10.94 -2.49 0.67
CA SER A 93 -10.36 -1.67 -0.38
C SER A 93 -10.13 -2.45 -1.69
N ASN A 94 -9.72 -1.74 -2.72
CA ASN A 94 -9.26 -2.33 -3.99
C ASN A 94 -7.73 -2.52 -4.03
N GLY A 95 -7.09 -2.68 -2.88
CA GLY A 95 -5.65 -2.93 -2.74
C GLY A 95 -4.94 -1.91 -1.85
N CYS A 96 -5.46 -0.70 -1.71
CA CYS A 96 -4.89 0.33 -0.84
C CYS A 96 -5.02 -0.01 0.65
N ILE A 97 -4.22 0.65 1.46
CA ILE A 97 -4.26 0.56 2.92
C ILE A 97 -5.11 1.72 3.44
N ASN A 98 -6.35 1.40 3.82
CA ASN A 98 -7.31 2.33 4.38
C ASN A 98 -7.04 2.54 5.86
N VAL A 99 -6.86 3.78 6.26
CA VAL A 99 -6.64 4.18 7.66
C VAL A 99 -7.51 5.38 8.03
N THR A 100 -7.53 5.75 9.31
CA THR A 100 -8.21 6.99 9.74
C THR A 100 -7.50 8.23 9.17
N ASP A 101 -8.21 9.34 9.04
CA ASP A 101 -7.63 10.61 8.55
C ASP A 101 -6.44 11.06 9.41
N ALA A 102 -6.59 11.01 10.73
CA ALA A 102 -5.54 11.39 11.66
C ALA A 102 -4.28 10.54 11.51
N TYR A 103 -4.44 9.20 11.32
CA TYR A 103 -3.30 8.32 11.13
C TYR A 103 -2.66 8.50 9.75
N ALA A 104 -3.44 8.64 8.67
CA ALA A 104 -2.92 8.90 7.34
C ALA A 104 -2.04 10.17 7.31
N LYS A 105 -2.53 11.25 7.96
CA LYS A 105 -1.77 12.49 8.11
C LYS A 105 -0.49 12.31 8.90
N SER A 106 -0.57 11.62 10.04
CA SER A 106 0.59 11.33 10.87
C SER A 106 1.62 10.46 10.13
N PHE A 107 1.15 9.38 9.48
CA PHE A 107 1.99 8.50 8.68
C PHE A 107 2.72 9.28 7.58
N GLN A 108 2.00 10.08 6.80
CA GLN A 108 2.60 10.88 5.73
C GLN A 108 3.63 11.90 6.24
N ASN A 109 3.35 12.55 7.38
CA ASN A 109 4.25 13.57 7.95
C ASN A 109 5.52 13.00 8.56
N ASN A 110 5.46 11.76 9.06
CA ASN A 110 6.59 11.10 9.72
C ASN A 110 7.35 10.15 8.79
N SER A 111 6.86 9.94 7.58
CA SER A 111 7.51 9.09 6.58
C SER A 111 8.33 9.91 5.58
N ASN A 112 9.38 9.30 5.06
CA ASN A 112 10.18 9.86 3.99
C ASN A 112 10.13 8.97 2.74
N ARG A 113 10.41 9.56 1.59
CA ARG A 113 10.59 8.78 0.37
C ARG A 113 11.71 7.76 0.57
N GLY A 114 11.43 6.50 0.27
CA GLY A 114 12.35 5.40 0.47
C GLY A 114 12.21 4.65 1.79
N ASP A 115 11.41 5.14 2.74
CA ASP A 115 11.08 4.37 3.93
C ASP A 115 10.35 3.07 3.55
N VAL A 116 10.62 2.01 4.30
CA VAL A 116 10.12 0.67 4.00
C VAL A 116 8.75 0.45 4.62
N VAL A 117 7.83 -0.11 3.84
CA VAL A 117 6.56 -0.66 4.33
C VAL A 117 6.51 -2.14 3.98
N GLU A 118 6.36 -2.99 4.97
CA GLU A 118 6.23 -4.44 4.79
C GLU A 118 4.77 -4.86 4.93
N VAL A 119 4.22 -5.48 3.89
CA VAL A 119 2.88 -6.07 3.91
C VAL A 119 3.01 -7.57 4.05
N ILE A 120 2.43 -8.12 5.10
CA ILE A 120 2.53 -9.55 5.44
C ILE A 120 1.16 -10.15 5.76
N ASN A 121 1.04 -11.46 5.58
CA ASN A 121 -0.13 -12.24 6.00
C ASN A 121 -1.47 -11.83 5.36
N THR A 122 -1.43 -11.20 4.18
CA THR A 122 -2.64 -11.01 3.38
C THR A 122 -2.94 -12.29 2.58
N VAL A 123 -4.14 -12.37 2.00
CA VAL A 123 -4.51 -13.43 1.05
C VAL A 123 -3.98 -13.15 -0.36
N GLY A 124 -3.30 -12.03 -0.55
CA GLY A 124 -2.75 -11.61 -1.84
C GLY A 124 -1.52 -12.40 -2.28
N PRO A 125 -1.17 -12.31 -3.56
CA PRO A 125 0.08 -12.86 -4.08
C PRO A 125 1.29 -12.12 -3.50
N THR A 126 2.49 -12.60 -3.82
CA THR A 126 3.71 -11.81 -3.61
C THR A 126 3.71 -10.61 -4.56
N LEU A 127 4.09 -9.44 -4.04
CA LEU A 127 4.24 -8.22 -4.84
C LEU A 127 5.24 -8.48 -5.99
N PRO A 128 4.87 -8.15 -7.25
CA PRO A 128 5.83 -8.23 -8.36
C PRO A 128 7.10 -7.45 -8.07
N GLY A 129 8.24 -8.02 -8.43
CA GLY A 129 9.57 -7.45 -8.14
C GLY A 129 9.80 -6.04 -8.68
N THR A 130 9.00 -5.61 -9.66
CA THR A 130 9.13 -4.29 -10.31
C THR A 130 8.05 -3.30 -9.88
N ASP A 131 7.18 -3.64 -8.95
CA ASP A 131 6.01 -2.82 -8.61
C ASP A 131 6.16 -2.01 -7.31
N GLY A 132 6.88 -2.49 -6.32
CA GLY A 132 6.99 -1.87 -4.98
C GLY A 132 7.99 -0.72 -4.87
N LEU A 133 8.26 0.02 -5.94
CA LEU A 133 9.23 1.12 -6.04
C LEU A 133 10.69 0.71 -5.73
N GLY A 134 10.99 -0.59 -5.73
CA GLY A 134 12.32 -1.14 -5.52
C GLY A 134 12.38 -2.63 -5.87
N ASP A 135 13.58 -3.19 -5.90
CA ASP A 135 13.86 -4.54 -6.41
C ASP A 135 13.80 -5.65 -5.34
N TRP A 136 13.36 -5.33 -4.13
CA TRP A 136 13.48 -6.20 -2.94
C TRP A 136 12.63 -7.46 -2.98
N ASN A 137 11.61 -7.50 -3.85
CA ASN A 137 10.80 -8.69 -4.04
C ASN A 137 11.30 -9.58 -5.19
N ILE A 138 12.38 -9.20 -5.86
CA ILE A 138 13.05 -10.03 -6.86
C ILE A 138 13.94 -11.02 -6.12
N PRO A 139 13.81 -12.35 -6.36
CA PRO A 139 14.70 -13.34 -5.76
C PRO A 139 16.17 -13.02 -6.10
N TRP A 140 17.05 -13.12 -5.11
CA TRP A 140 18.47 -12.77 -5.25
C TRP A 140 19.13 -13.39 -6.48
N GLU A 141 18.90 -14.68 -6.74
CA GLU A 141 19.48 -15.37 -7.90
C GLU A 141 19.00 -14.79 -9.23
N THR A 142 17.73 -14.39 -9.31
CA THR A 142 17.16 -13.72 -10.49
C THR A 142 17.75 -12.34 -10.67
N TRP A 143 17.85 -11.57 -9.59
CA TRP A 143 18.44 -10.23 -9.62
C TRP A 143 19.93 -10.29 -10.03
N ARG A 144 20.69 -11.20 -9.43
CA ARG A 144 22.10 -11.42 -9.73
C ARG A 144 22.34 -11.86 -11.18
N ALA A 145 21.47 -12.71 -11.73
CA ALA A 145 21.58 -13.18 -13.13
C ALA A 145 21.39 -12.04 -14.17
N GLY A 146 20.72 -10.95 -13.81
CA GLY A 146 20.60 -9.76 -14.64
C GLY A 146 21.74 -8.77 -14.53
N ASN A 147 22.77 -9.06 -13.71
CA ASN A 147 23.92 -8.17 -13.54
C ASN A 147 24.86 -8.25 -14.73
N ALA A 148 25.19 -7.09 -15.31
CA ALA A 148 26.10 -6.97 -16.47
C ALA A 148 27.52 -7.51 -16.21
N ASP A 149 27.96 -7.56 -14.95
CA ASP A 149 29.29 -8.07 -14.57
C ASP A 149 29.41 -9.61 -14.66
N GLN A 150 28.33 -10.30 -15.03
CA GLN A 150 28.30 -11.75 -15.22
C GLN A 150 28.16 -12.17 -16.69
N ALA A 151 28.23 -11.22 -17.62
CA ALA A 151 28.16 -11.48 -19.05
C ALA A 151 29.54 -11.83 -19.64
#